data_5940a9a7f4e5b9b8d7219c90d8f0db70
#
_entry.id   5940a9a7f4e5b9b8d7219c90d8f0db70
#
_cell.length_a   1.000
_cell.length_b   1.000
_cell.length_c   1.000
_cell.angle_alpha   90.00
_cell.angle_beta   90.00
_cell.angle_gamma   90.00
#
_symmetry.space_group_name_H-M   'P 1'
#
loop_
_entity.id
_entity.type
_entity.pdbx_description
1 polymer ?
#
loop_
_entity_poly.entity_id
_entity_poly.type
_entity_poly.pdbx_seq_one_letter_code
_entity_poly.pdbx_strand_id
1 'polypeptide(L)'
;MNTLTAEKRDLKTKAKKLRKEGYVIGNLFGRDIENSIPLKVDSREAAKFLKDNKKGAHITLLVDGENVDAIVKEIDYNAMKNETMFINFQALVADEKIHTTAAIELLNEDAVQNGIVEQSLSEIEYKAFPADIVEKVEIDLTQYLSLIHISEPTRHSLI
;
A
#
# COMPACT_ATOMS: atom_id res chain seq x y z
N MET A 1 8.34 12.18 5.04
CA MET A 1 8.64 10.86 5.63
C MET A 1 7.41 10.42 6.41
N ASN A 2 6.85 9.30 6.02
CA ASN A 2 5.63 8.78 6.63
C ASN A 2 6.02 7.90 7.82
N THR A 3 5.82 8.40 9.04
CA THR A 3 6.11 7.65 10.27
C THR A 3 4.79 7.20 10.89
N LEU A 4 4.74 5.95 11.32
CA LEU A 4 3.59 5.36 11.99
C LEU A 4 4.05 4.73 13.31
N THR A 5 3.40 5.09 14.42
CA THR A 5 3.70 4.54 15.73
C THR A 5 2.95 3.21 15.92
N ALA A 6 3.68 2.19 16.29
CA ALA A 6 3.14 0.85 16.57
C ALA A 6 3.69 0.31 17.88
N GLU A 7 2.89 -0.43 18.59
CA GLU A 7 3.28 -1.14 19.82
C GLU A 7 3.23 -2.65 19.59
N LYS A 8 4.14 -3.39 20.21
CA LYS A 8 4.08 -4.85 20.20
C LYS A 8 2.82 -5.33 20.90
N ARG A 9 2.14 -6.26 20.26
CA ARG A 9 0.90 -6.84 20.79
C ARG A 9 1.17 -8.12 21.55
N ASP A 10 0.56 -8.26 22.73
CA ASP A 10 0.49 -9.56 23.40
C ASP A 10 -0.51 -10.48 22.67
N LEU A 11 -0.04 -11.66 22.24
CA LEU A 11 -0.85 -12.67 21.55
C LEU A 11 -1.98 -13.24 22.43
N LYS A 12 -1.87 -13.13 23.77
CA LYS A 12 -2.93 -13.54 24.70
C LYS A 12 -4.19 -12.68 24.55
N THR A 13 -4.05 -11.43 24.08
CA THR A 13 -5.19 -10.54 23.89
C THR A 13 -5.84 -10.79 22.54
N LYS A 14 -7.14 -11.15 22.55
CA LYS A 14 -7.90 -11.41 21.32
C LYS A 14 -7.99 -10.17 20.44
N ALA A 15 -7.78 -10.34 19.14
CA ALA A 15 -7.90 -9.31 18.12
C ALA A 15 -9.20 -8.50 18.19
N LYS A 16 -10.33 -9.19 18.43
CA LYS A 16 -11.65 -8.55 18.55
C LYS A 16 -11.75 -7.58 19.72
N LYS A 17 -11.01 -7.85 20.82
CA LYS A 17 -10.97 -6.96 21.98
C LYS A 17 -10.21 -5.67 21.65
N LEU A 18 -9.03 -5.78 21.07
CA LEU A 18 -8.21 -4.65 20.68
C LEU A 18 -8.91 -3.74 19.66
N ARG A 19 -9.63 -4.31 18.70
CA ARG A 19 -10.42 -3.49 17.76
C ARG A 19 -11.54 -2.72 18.46
N LYS A 20 -12.20 -3.31 19.46
CA LYS A 20 -13.20 -2.60 20.28
C LYS A 20 -12.58 -1.48 21.12
N GLU A 21 -11.33 -1.61 21.50
CA GLU A 21 -10.56 -0.60 22.23
C GLU A 21 -9.99 0.50 21.32
N GLY A 22 -10.24 0.41 20.00
CA GLY A 22 -9.82 1.40 19.02
C GLY A 22 -8.42 1.16 18.45
N TYR A 23 -7.96 -0.10 18.40
CA TYR A 23 -6.69 -0.45 17.78
C TYR A 23 -6.89 -1.23 16.48
N VAL A 24 -6.04 -0.93 15.50
CA VAL A 24 -5.84 -1.75 14.31
C VAL A 24 -4.74 -2.74 14.58
N ILE A 25 -4.93 -3.97 14.12
CA ILE A 25 -3.95 -5.04 14.29
C ILE A 25 -3.05 -5.08 13.07
N GLY A 26 -1.78 -5.39 13.29
CA GLY A 26 -0.83 -5.57 12.21
C GLY A 26 0.21 -6.62 12.55
N ASN A 27 1.00 -6.97 11.56
CA ASN A 27 2.19 -7.78 11.72
C ASN A 27 3.34 -7.12 10.97
N LEU A 28 4.51 -7.17 11.56
CA LEU A 28 5.77 -6.84 10.91
C LEU A 28 6.52 -8.14 10.64
N PHE A 29 6.89 -8.40 9.41
CA PHE A 29 7.69 -9.52 8.99
C PHE A 29 8.79 -9.07 8.05
N GLY A 30 9.81 -9.88 7.86
CA GLY A 30 10.95 -9.57 7.01
C GLY A 30 11.99 -10.67 7.07
N ARG A 31 13.00 -10.58 6.23
CA ARG A 31 14.06 -11.60 6.15
C ARG A 31 14.86 -11.71 7.44
N ASP A 32 15.16 -10.57 8.07
CA ASP A 32 15.95 -10.51 9.31
C ASP A 32 15.08 -10.74 10.57
N ILE A 33 13.78 -10.97 10.38
CA ILE A 33 12.82 -11.22 11.45
C ILE A 33 12.42 -12.69 11.42
N GLU A 34 13.02 -13.53 12.29
CA GLU A 34 12.73 -14.97 12.34
C GLU A 34 11.25 -15.27 12.60
N ASN A 35 10.61 -14.48 13.46
CA ASN A 35 9.19 -14.60 13.77
C ASN A 35 8.48 -13.28 13.55
N SER A 36 7.36 -13.29 12.82
CA SER A 36 6.58 -12.07 12.62
C SER A 36 6.22 -11.42 13.95
N ILE A 37 6.45 -10.12 14.05
CA ILE A 37 6.17 -9.33 15.24
C ILE A 37 4.73 -8.85 15.18
N PRO A 38 3.86 -9.32 16.08
CA PRO A 38 2.48 -8.83 16.14
C PRO A 38 2.46 -7.39 16.67
N LEU A 39 1.77 -6.52 15.94
CA LEU A 39 1.66 -5.11 16.25
C LEU A 39 0.22 -4.69 16.51
N LYS A 40 0.06 -3.60 17.24
CA LYS A 40 -1.17 -2.84 17.35
C LYS A 40 -0.86 -1.34 17.10
N VAL A 41 -1.75 -0.69 16.39
CA VAL A 41 -1.65 0.73 16.00
C VAL A 41 -2.94 1.42 16.41
N ASP A 42 -2.88 2.65 16.87
CA ASP A 42 -4.10 3.42 17.12
C ASP A 42 -4.91 3.59 15.83
N SER A 43 -6.22 3.35 15.89
CA SER A 43 -7.09 3.36 14.71
C SER A 43 -7.19 4.74 14.06
N ARG A 44 -7.03 5.81 14.81
CA ARG A 44 -7.07 7.19 14.28
C ARG A 44 -5.78 7.51 13.54
N GLU A 45 -4.63 7.09 14.08
CA GLU A 45 -3.33 7.23 13.41
C GLU A 45 -3.29 6.38 12.15
N ALA A 46 -3.75 5.13 12.22
CA ALA A 46 -3.85 4.25 11.07
C ALA A 46 -4.77 4.83 9.98
N ALA A 47 -5.95 5.34 10.35
CA ALA A 47 -6.87 5.95 9.40
C ALA A 47 -6.30 7.21 8.74
N LYS A 48 -5.59 8.06 9.51
CA LYS A 48 -4.91 9.24 8.97
C LYS A 48 -3.80 8.83 8.01
N PHE A 49 -2.99 7.86 8.41
CA PHE A 49 -1.90 7.33 7.61
C PHE A 49 -2.40 6.76 6.26
N LEU A 50 -3.48 5.97 6.28
CA LEU A 50 -4.04 5.31 5.09
C LEU A 50 -4.77 6.26 4.13
N LYS A 51 -5.05 7.50 4.54
CA LYS A 51 -5.57 8.52 3.60
C LYS A 51 -4.52 8.94 2.58
N ASP A 52 -3.28 9.06 3.05
CA ASP A 52 -2.17 9.56 2.24
C ASP A 52 -1.30 8.43 1.65
N ASN A 53 -1.43 7.22 2.22
CA ASN A 53 -0.57 6.09 1.88
C ASN A 53 -1.40 4.87 1.53
N LYS A 54 -1.05 4.23 0.42
CA LYS A 54 -1.69 3.00 -0.08
C LYS A 54 -0.76 1.80 0.13
N LYS A 55 -1.21 0.64 -0.30
CA LYS A 55 -0.39 -0.56 -0.44
C LYS A 55 0.86 -0.24 -1.26
N GLY A 56 2.02 -0.72 -0.83
CA GLY A 56 3.32 -0.41 -1.45
C GLY A 56 4.02 0.84 -0.92
N ALA A 57 3.37 1.67 -0.11
CA ALA A 57 3.98 2.87 0.46
C ALA A 57 5.15 2.53 1.39
N HIS A 58 6.25 3.27 1.23
CA HIS A 58 7.42 3.20 2.11
C HIS A 58 7.18 4.01 3.38
N ILE A 59 7.42 3.41 4.53
CA ILE A 59 7.17 4.00 5.84
C ILE A 59 8.30 3.70 6.82
N THR A 60 8.43 4.55 7.82
CA THR A 60 9.21 4.27 9.01
C THR A 60 8.26 3.90 10.15
N LEU A 61 8.30 2.65 10.59
CA LEU A 61 7.57 2.19 11.76
C LEU A 61 8.35 2.50 13.03
N LEU A 62 7.74 3.19 13.97
CA LEU A 62 8.28 3.35 15.32
C LEU A 62 7.67 2.25 16.19
N VAL A 63 8.46 1.19 16.45
CA VAL A 63 8.03 0.04 17.25
C VAL A 63 8.75 0.08 18.59
N ASP A 64 8.02 0.33 19.67
CA ASP A 64 8.55 0.42 21.04
C ASP A 64 9.79 1.33 21.17
N GLY A 65 9.88 2.40 20.34
CA GLY A 65 10.98 3.35 20.34
C GLY A 65 12.10 3.04 19.33
N GLU A 66 12.02 1.94 18.60
CA GLU A 66 12.95 1.59 17.52
C GLU A 66 12.35 1.96 16.16
N ASN A 67 13.15 2.59 15.30
CA ASN A 67 12.74 2.90 13.94
C ASN A 67 13.04 1.70 13.03
N VAL A 68 12.03 1.21 12.35
CA VAL A 68 12.14 0.12 11.37
C VAL A 68 11.60 0.62 10.03
N ASP A 69 12.43 0.58 9.01
CA ASP A 69 11.98 0.88 7.65
C ASP A 69 11.20 -0.29 7.09
N ALA A 70 10.00 -0.02 6.61
CA ALA A 70 9.08 -1.03 6.14
C ALA A 70 8.24 -0.52 4.97
N ILE A 71 7.58 -1.45 4.28
CA ILE A 71 6.52 -1.15 3.32
C ILE A 71 5.18 -1.68 3.83
N VAL A 72 4.11 -1.02 3.41
CA VAL A 72 2.75 -1.51 3.57
C VAL A 72 2.51 -2.63 2.55
N LYS A 73 2.47 -3.87 3.01
CA LYS A 73 2.31 -5.02 2.11
C LYS A 73 0.85 -5.32 1.80
N GLU A 74 0.00 -5.22 2.81
CA GLU A 74 -1.40 -5.56 2.70
C GLU A 74 -2.23 -4.73 3.67
N ILE A 75 -3.43 -4.34 3.22
CA ILE A 75 -4.41 -3.62 4.02
C ILE A 75 -5.73 -4.36 3.88
N ASP A 76 -6.31 -4.78 5.00
CA ASP A 76 -7.67 -5.32 5.05
C ASP A 76 -8.61 -4.26 5.62
N TYR A 77 -9.60 -3.88 4.80
CA TYR A 77 -10.54 -2.84 5.09
C TYR A 77 -11.98 -3.34 5.05
N ASN A 78 -12.71 -3.11 6.13
CA ASN A 78 -14.13 -3.44 6.19
C ASN A 78 -14.98 -2.24 5.74
N ALA A 79 -15.45 -2.27 4.49
CA ALA A 79 -16.24 -1.20 3.91
C ALA A 79 -17.58 -0.96 4.63
N MET A 80 -18.20 -2.01 5.19
CA MET A 80 -19.49 -1.89 5.90
C MET A 80 -19.37 -1.09 7.21
N LYS A 81 -18.21 -1.20 7.88
CA LYS A 81 -17.94 -0.50 9.15
C LYS A 81 -17.07 0.73 8.97
N ASN A 82 -16.53 0.93 7.78
CA ASN A 82 -15.57 1.97 7.48
C ASN A 82 -14.34 1.91 8.41
N GLU A 83 -13.86 0.69 8.69
CA GLU A 83 -12.78 0.43 9.63
C GLU A 83 -11.68 -0.40 8.97
N THR A 84 -10.42 -0.03 9.22
CA THR A 84 -9.27 -0.87 8.88
C THR A 84 -9.18 -2.01 9.89
N MET A 85 -9.18 -3.24 9.38
CA MET A 85 -9.18 -4.44 10.20
C MET A 85 -7.77 -4.92 10.51
N PHE A 86 -6.87 -4.73 9.54
CA PHE A 86 -5.55 -5.32 9.60
C PHE A 86 -4.58 -4.64 8.62
N ILE A 87 -3.31 -4.49 9.02
CA ILE A 87 -2.26 -3.96 8.17
C ILE A 87 -1.02 -4.85 8.33
N ASN A 88 -0.52 -5.40 7.23
CA ASN A 88 0.75 -6.11 7.18
C ASN A 88 1.88 -5.21 6.71
N PHE A 89 2.97 -5.24 7.44
CA PHE A 89 4.18 -4.51 7.12
C PHE A 89 5.32 -5.48 6.83
N GLN A 90 6.09 -5.21 5.79
CA GLN A 90 7.31 -5.94 5.47
C GLN A 90 8.51 -5.05 5.74
N ALA A 91 9.38 -5.48 6.67
CA ALA A 91 10.64 -4.80 6.94
C ALA A 91 11.54 -4.83 5.71
N LEU A 92 12.24 -3.73 5.46
CA LEU A 92 13.13 -3.55 4.34
C LEU A 92 14.56 -3.93 4.71
N VAL A 93 15.20 -4.70 3.83
CA VAL A 93 16.63 -5.00 3.88
C VAL A 93 17.24 -4.43 2.61
N ALA A 94 18.31 -3.63 2.75
CA ALA A 94 18.88 -2.87 1.64
C ALA A 94 19.28 -3.74 0.43
N ASP A 95 19.74 -4.96 0.69
CA ASP A 95 20.27 -5.88 -0.32
C ASP A 95 19.22 -6.87 -0.87
N GLU A 96 17.96 -6.69 -0.53
CA GLU A 96 16.90 -7.59 -0.96
C GLU A 96 15.91 -6.90 -1.90
N LYS A 97 15.63 -7.55 -3.05
CA LYS A 97 14.52 -7.15 -3.91
C LYS A 97 13.20 -7.63 -3.34
N ILE A 98 12.32 -6.70 -3.10
CA ILE A 98 10.97 -6.97 -2.59
C ILE A 98 9.94 -6.88 -3.71
N HIS A 99 8.88 -7.66 -3.59
CA HIS A 99 7.68 -7.48 -4.38
C HIS A 99 6.83 -6.38 -3.76
N THR A 100 6.57 -5.35 -4.51
CA THR A 100 5.73 -4.23 -4.08
C THR A 100 4.74 -3.85 -5.16
N THR A 101 3.88 -2.90 -4.85
CA THR A 101 2.81 -2.45 -5.73
C THR A 101 2.89 -0.93 -5.83
N ALA A 102 2.83 -0.38 -7.05
CA ALA A 102 2.67 1.05 -7.29
C ALA A 102 1.23 1.36 -7.70
N ALA A 103 0.63 2.37 -7.09
CA ALA A 103 -0.68 2.85 -7.50
C ALA A 103 -0.57 3.66 -8.80
N ILE A 104 -1.54 3.51 -9.70
CA ILE A 104 -1.65 4.33 -10.90
C ILE A 104 -2.63 5.45 -10.60
N GLU A 105 -2.18 6.69 -10.75
CA GLU A 105 -3.02 7.88 -10.61
C GLU A 105 -3.14 8.58 -11.97
N LEU A 106 -4.38 8.77 -12.43
CA LEU A 106 -4.67 9.53 -13.63
C LEU A 106 -4.80 11.01 -13.25
N LEU A 107 -4.06 11.87 -13.96
CA LEU A 107 -4.14 13.31 -13.79
C LEU A 107 -4.89 13.94 -14.95
N ASN A 108 -5.59 15.04 -14.67
CA ASN A 108 -6.32 15.84 -15.66
C ASN A 108 -7.42 15.04 -16.40
N GLU A 109 -8.19 14.22 -15.69
CA GLU A 109 -9.32 13.48 -16.28
C GLU A 109 -10.34 14.41 -16.94
N ASP A 110 -10.54 15.62 -16.39
CA ASP A 110 -11.43 16.66 -16.92
C ASP A 110 -11.02 17.19 -18.32
N ALA A 111 -9.78 16.95 -18.72
CA ALA A 111 -9.30 17.32 -20.04
C ALA A 111 -9.91 16.46 -21.17
N VAL A 112 -10.47 15.31 -20.83
CA VAL A 112 -11.14 14.40 -21.76
C VAL A 112 -12.59 14.86 -21.98
N GLN A 113 -12.81 15.78 -22.92
CA GLN A 113 -14.14 16.38 -23.16
C GLN A 113 -15.12 15.49 -23.94
N ASN A 114 -14.61 14.57 -24.77
CA ASN A 114 -15.43 13.78 -25.72
C ASN A 114 -15.24 12.28 -25.56
N GLY A 115 -15.05 11.80 -24.35
CA GLY A 115 -14.81 10.38 -24.08
C GLY A 115 -15.12 10.01 -22.63
N ILE A 116 -15.08 8.72 -22.38
CA ILE A 116 -15.16 8.14 -21.02
C ILE A 116 -13.78 7.63 -20.70
N VAL A 117 -13.24 8.04 -19.55
CA VAL A 117 -12.00 7.49 -19.03
C VAL A 117 -12.34 6.20 -18.29
N GLU A 118 -11.81 5.08 -18.75
CA GLU A 118 -11.92 3.80 -18.09
C GLU A 118 -10.54 3.32 -17.66
N GLN A 119 -10.33 3.19 -16.38
CA GLN A 119 -9.09 2.67 -15.80
C GLN A 119 -9.26 1.19 -15.47
N SER A 120 -8.76 0.31 -16.33
CA SER A 120 -8.81 -1.14 -16.12
C SER A 120 -7.78 -1.65 -15.11
N LEU A 121 -6.67 -0.90 -14.92
CA LEU A 121 -5.58 -1.27 -14.01
C LEU A 121 -5.32 -0.12 -13.05
N SER A 122 -5.58 -0.34 -11.76
CA SER A 122 -5.38 0.67 -10.71
C SER A 122 -4.03 0.57 -10.00
N GLU A 123 -3.35 -0.58 -10.14
CA GLU A 123 -2.07 -0.85 -9.49
C GLU A 123 -1.19 -1.77 -10.34
N ILE A 124 0.12 -1.64 -10.22
CA ILE A 124 1.13 -2.47 -10.91
C ILE A 124 1.98 -3.15 -9.85
N GLU A 125 2.10 -4.48 -9.94
CA GLU A 125 3.02 -5.26 -9.12
C GLU A 125 4.40 -5.31 -9.80
N TYR A 126 5.45 -5.04 -9.03
CA TYR A 126 6.83 -5.04 -9.51
C TYR A 126 7.81 -5.48 -8.44
N LYS A 127 9.06 -5.73 -8.85
CA LYS A 127 10.17 -6.05 -7.94
C LYS A 127 11.20 -4.92 -7.97
N ALA A 128 11.54 -4.38 -6.81
CA ALA A 128 12.57 -3.36 -6.67
C ALA A 128 13.40 -3.55 -5.42
N PHE A 129 14.57 -2.91 -5.39
CA PHE A 129 15.29 -2.69 -4.14
C PHE A 129 14.61 -1.58 -3.34
N PRO A 130 14.82 -1.53 -2.01
CA PRO A 130 14.22 -0.49 -1.17
C PRO A 130 14.49 0.94 -1.64
N ALA A 131 15.69 1.19 -2.21
CA ALA A 131 16.06 2.50 -2.73
C ALA A 131 15.30 2.91 -4.02
N ASP A 132 14.77 1.93 -4.77
CA ASP A 132 14.13 2.11 -6.07
C ASP A 132 12.60 1.97 -5.99
N ILE A 133 12.03 2.04 -4.80
CA ILE A 133 10.58 1.90 -4.61
C ILE A 133 9.86 3.13 -5.15
N VAL A 134 8.89 2.88 -6.03
CA VAL A 134 7.97 3.89 -6.57
C VAL A 134 6.59 3.66 -5.96
N GLU A 135 6.10 4.63 -5.20
CA GLU A 135 4.80 4.51 -4.51
C GLU A 135 3.62 4.70 -5.47
N LYS A 136 3.78 5.57 -6.47
CA LYS A 136 2.74 5.89 -7.44
C LYS A 136 3.32 6.19 -8.82
N VAL A 137 2.55 5.87 -9.83
CA VAL A 137 2.81 6.24 -11.24
C VAL A 137 1.73 7.21 -11.67
N GLU A 138 2.12 8.45 -11.94
CA GLU A 138 1.21 9.49 -12.41
C GLU A 138 1.17 9.48 -13.94
N ILE A 139 -0.03 9.39 -14.51
CA ILE A 139 -0.27 9.43 -15.95
C ILE A 139 -1.10 10.68 -16.24
N ASP A 140 -0.49 11.66 -16.92
CA ASP A 140 -1.16 12.88 -17.34
C ASP A 140 -1.90 12.64 -18.66
N LEU A 141 -3.24 12.62 -18.60
CA LEU A 141 -4.09 12.35 -19.75
C LEU A 141 -4.01 13.43 -20.83
N THR A 142 -3.59 14.64 -20.51
CA THR A 142 -3.43 15.71 -21.52
C THR A 142 -2.41 15.35 -22.59
N GLN A 143 -1.41 14.56 -22.27
CA GLN A 143 -0.37 14.09 -23.18
C GLN A 143 -0.88 13.03 -24.17
N TYR A 144 -2.00 12.38 -23.86
CA TYR A 144 -2.54 11.24 -24.60
C TYR A 144 -3.84 11.54 -25.33
N LEU A 145 -4.37 12.79 -25.26
CA LEU A 145 -5.63 13.17 -25.90
C LEU A 145 -5.66 12.97 -27.43
N SER A 146 -4.51 12.92 -28.08
CA SER A 146 -4.40 12.62 -29.52
C SER A 146 -4.33 11.14 -29.86
N LEU A 147 -4.23 10.27 -28.85
CA LEU A 147 -4.00 8.83 -29.00
C LEU A 147 -5.24 8.02 -28.60
N ILE A 148 -6.37 8.29 -29.29
CA ILE A 148 -7.69 7.70 -29.00
C ILE A 148 -7.72 6.16 -29.13
N HIS A 149 -6.65 5.51 -29.57
CA HIS A 149 -6.54 4.07 -29.73
C HIS A 149 -5.23 3.49 -29.22
N ILE A 150 -4.79 3.84 -28.01
CA ILE A 150 -3.71 3.12 -27.39
C ILE A 150 -4.30 2.11 -26.43
N SER A 151 -4.44 0.94 -26.93
CA SER A 151 -4.43 -0.36 -26.32
C SER A 151 -5.70 -1.17 -26.50
N GLU A 152 -5.99 -1.52 -27.72
CA GLU A 152 -6.32 -2.93 -27.90
C GLU A 152 -4.97 -3.67 -27.94
N PRO A 153 -4.71 -4.63 -27.01
CA PRO A 153 -3.63 -5.57 -27.23
C PRO A 153 -3.98 -6.27 -28.54
N THR A 154 -3.24 -5.97 -29.59
CA THR A 154 -3.32 -6.70 -30.85
C THR A 154 -3.09 -8.16 -30.51
N ARG A 155 -4.15 -8.93 -30.41
CA ARG A 155 -4.06 -10.37 -30.48
C ARG A 155 -3.46 -10.66 -31.83
N HIS A 156 -2.16 -10.84 -31.89
CA HIS A 156 -1.56 -11.57 -32.97
C HIS A 156 -2.16 -12.97 -32.90
N SER A 157 -3.20 -13.19 -33.69
CA SER A 157 -3.61 -14.52 -34.05
C SER A 157 -2.44 -15.14 -34.81
N LEU A 158 -1.64 -15.92 -34.13
CA LEU A 158 -0.75 -16.86 -34.74
C LEU A 158 -1.65 -17.92 -35.41
N ILE A 159 -1.66 -17.85 -36.71
CA ILE A 159 -2.11 -18.98 -37.57
C ILE A 159 -1.08 -20.09 -37.43
#